data_dd48e587d12aeeeeceb6cc9d7200147a
#
_entry.id   dd48e587d12aeeeeceb6cc9d7200147a
#
_cell.length_a   1.000
_cell.length_b   1.000
_cell.length_c   1.000
_cell.angle_alpha   90.00
_cell.angle_beta   90.00
_cell.angle_gamma   90.00
#
_symmetry.space_group_name_H-M   'P 1'
#
loop_
_entity.id
_entity.type
_entity.pdbx_description
1 polymer ?
#
loop_
_entity_poly.entity_id
_entity_poly.type
_entity_poly.pdbx_seq_one_letter_code
_entity_poly.pdbx_strand_id
1 'polypeptide(L)'
;MKLREKIAQMALHRMDPETAHGLAIKGLQLGLAPKITPPTSSRLRTRIGALELPNPVGLAAGFDKNAQALGGLLAAGFGFIEVGAATPFPQPGDPKPRLFRLAED
;
A
#
# COMPACT_ATOMS: atom_id res chain seq x y z
N MET A 1 13.43 -3.57 -12.19
CA MET A 1 12.66 -4.45 -11.28
C MET A 1 13.43 -5.76 -11.07
N LYS A 2 13.65 -6.12 -9.83
CA LYS A 2 14.40 -7.35 -9.49
C LYS A 2 13.59 -8.59 -9.88
N LEU A 3 14.26 -9.72 -10.18
CA LEU A 3 13.58 -10.95 -10.59
C LEU A 3 12.51 -11.43 -9.58
N ARG A 4 12.81 -11.29 -8.28
CA ARG A 4 11.87 -11.61 -7.19
C ARG A 4 10.59 -10.80 -7.26
N GLU A 5 10.69 -9.51 -7.59
CA GLU A 5 9.56 -8.60 -7.73
C GLU A 5 8.69 -8.99 -8.93
N LYS A 6 9.33 -9.34 -10.05
CA LYS A 6 8.61 -9.84 -11.25
C LYS A 6 7.83 -11.11 -10.94
N ILE A 7 8.45 -12.07 -10.26
CA ILE A 7 7.81 -13.34 -9.89
C ILE A 7 6.62 -13.09 -8.95
N ALA A 8 6.82 -12.28 -7.91
CA ALA A 8 5.76 -11.93 -6.97
C ALA A 8 4.60 -11.21 -7.68
N GLN A 9 4.89 -10.27 -8.56
CA GLN A 9 3.89 -9.57 -9.34
C GLN A 9 3.11 -10.50 -10.26
N MET A 10 3.80 -11.39 -10.99
CA MET A 10 3.14 -12.38 -11.85
C MET A 10 2.23 -13.33 -11.06
N ALA A 11 2.67 -13.77 -9.89
CA ALA A 11 1.88 -14.63 -9.02
C ALA A 11 0.62 -13.89 -8.53
N LEU A 12 0.76 -12.66 -8.04
CA LEU A 12 -0.36 -11.85 -7.57
C LEU A 12 -1.36 -11.53 -8.70
N HIS A 13 -0.86 -11.29 -9.92
CA HIS A 13 -1.74 -10.98 -11.06
C HIS A 13 -2.57 -12.17 -11.54
N ARG A 14 -2.17 -13.39 -11.23
CA ARG A 14 -2.94 -14.61 -11.55
C ARG A 14 -4.01 -14.95 -10.53
N MET A 15 -4.00 -14.27 -9.40
CA MET A 15 -4.95 -14.49 -8.32
C MET A 15 -6.15 -13.55 -8.44
N ASP A 16 -7.24 -13.92 -7.82
CA ASP A 16 -8.35 -13.01 -7.56
C ASP A 16 -7.82 -11.70 -6.92
N PRO A 17 -8.24 -10.51 -7.40
CA PRO A 17 -7.69 -9.24 -6.94
C PRO A 17 -7.82 -9.00 -5.43
N GLU A 18 -8.94 -9.37 -4.84
CA GLU A 18 -9.15 -9.19 -3.40
C GLU A 18 -8.28 -10.14 -2.57
N THR A 19 -8.12 -11.38 -3.03
CA THR A 19 -7.20 -12.35 -2.43
C THR A 19 -5.74 -11.87 -2.52
N ALA A 20 -5.33 -11.37 -3.68
CA ALA A 20 -3.99 -10.81 -3.88
C ALA A 20 -3.74 -9.61 -2.95
N HIS A 21 -4.71 -8.73 -2.79
CA HIS A 21 -4.65 -7.61 -1.86
C HIS A 21 -4.48 -8.08 -0.41
N GLY A 22 -5.28 -9.06 0.03
CA GLY A 22 -5.18 -9.64 1.37
C GLY A 22 -3.80 -10.27 1.64
N LEU A 23 -3.23 -10.95 0.65
CA LEU A 23 -1.87 -11.51 0.76
C LEU A 23 -0.80 -10.43 0.81
N ALA A 24 -0.95 -9.35 0.05
CA ALA A 24 -0.04 -8.21 0.11
C ALA A 24 -0.04 -7.57 1.51
N ILE A 25 -1.21 -7.36 2.10
CA ILE A 25 -1.34 -6.85 3.47
C ILE A 25 -0.64 -7.78 4.47
N LYS A 26 -0.87 -9.10 4.38
CA LYS A 26 -0.20 -10.07 5.24
C LYS A 26 1.32 -10.09 5.06
N GLY A 27 1.80 -10.01 3.83
CA GLY A 27 3.22 -9.92 3.52
C GLY A 27 3.87 -8.68 4.15
N LEU A 28 3.20 -7.55 4.09
CA LEU A 28 3.63 -6.31 4.72
C LEU A 28 3.65 -6.42 6.26
N GLN A 29 2.63 -7.03 6.85
CA GLN A 29 2.58 -7.29 8.30
C GLN A 29 3.73 -8.16 8.79
N LEU A 30 4.11 -9.17 8.00
CA LEU A 30 5.20 -10.10 8.32
C LEU A 30 6.59 -9.56 7.98
N GLY A 31 6.70 -8.36 7.44
CA GLY A 31 7.97 -7.75 7.04
C GLY A 31 8.62 -8.40 5.82
N LEU A 32 7.84 -9.09 4.98
CA LEU A 32 8.33 -9.76 3.77
C LEU A 32 8.48 -8.82 2.57
N ALA A 33 7.89 -7.62 2.65
CA ALA A 33 8.03 -6.63 1.61
C ALA A 33 9.44 -6.01 1.59
N PRO A 34 9.92 -5.57 0.42
CA PRO A 34 11.20 -4.88 0.33
C PRO A 34 11.21 -3.63 1.19
N LYS A 35 12.25 -3.47 2.00
CA LYS A 35 12.50 -2.23 2.73
C LYS A 35 13.23 -1.28 1.79
N ILE A 36 12.65 -0.12 1.57
CA ILE A 36 13.21 0.92 0.72
C ILE A 36 13.47 2.13 1.60
N THR A 37 14.73 2.54 1.67
CA THR A 37 15.07 3.82 2.28
C THR A 37 14.59 4.93 1.36
N PRO A 38 13.71 5.84 1.81
CA PRO A 38 13.28 6.94 0.97
C PRO A 38 14.48 7.77 0.54
N PRO A 39 14.54 8.21 -0.72
CA PRO A 39 15.60 9.11 -1.14
C PRO A 39 15.53 10.41 -0.32
N THR A 40 16.62 10.72 0.36
CA THR A 40 16.76 11.96 1.12
C THR A 40 17.31 13.05 0.23
N SER A 41 16.49 13.98 -0.14
CA SER A 41 16.89 15.16 -0.90
C SER A 41 16.10 16.37 -0.43
N SER A 42 16.76 17.51 -0.27
CA SER A 42 16.09 18.77 0.05
C SER A 42 15.06 19.17 -1.01
N ARG A 43 15.24 18.70 -2.25
CA ARG A 43 14.27 18.91 -3.34
C ARG A 43 12.98 18.11 -3.19
N LEU A 44 13.03 16.98 -2.50
CA LEU A 44 11.88 16.10 -2.30
C LEU A 44 11.15 16.41 -1.00
N ARG A 45 11.78 17.10 -0.07
CA ARG A 45 11.13 17.49 1.18
C ARG A 45 9.89 18.33 0.89
N THR A 46 8.79 17.94 1.49
CA THR A 46 7.49 18.56 1.29
C THR A 46 6.86 18.83 2.64
N ARG A 47 6.12 19.92 2.75
CA ARG A 47 5.41 20.28 3.96
C ARG A 47 3.92 20.38 3.67
N ILE A 48 3.12 19.73 4.50
CA ILE A 48 1.65 19.84 4.48
C ILE A 48 1.23 20.34 5.87
N GLY A 49 0.84 21.60 5.96
CA GLY A 49 0.57 22.24 7.26
C GLY A 49 1.78 22.20 8.17
N ALA A 50 1.66 21.59 9.34
CA ALA A 50 2.75 21.40 10.30
C ALA A 50 3.54 20.09 10.07
N LEU A 51 3.13 19.26 9.11
CA LEU A 51 3.72 17.96 8.85
C LEU A 51 4.83 18.08 7.81
N GLU A 52 6.05 17.72 8.19
CA GLU A 52 7.19 17.62 7.28
C GLU A 52 7.31 16.20 6.75
N LEU A 53 7.42 16.08 5.41
CA LEU A 53 7.47 14.82 4.70
C LEU A 53 8.81 14.67 3.98
N PRO A 54 9.43 13.48 3.99
CA PRO A 54 10.70 13.25 3.29
C PRO A 54 10.55 13.29 1.77
N ASN A 55 9.36 12.99 1.24
CA ASN A 55 9.01 13.08 -0.17
C ASN A 55 7.50 13.26 -0.37
N PRO A 56 7.05 13.73 -1.54
CA PRO A 56 5.64 14.00 -1.80
C PRO A 56 4.82 12.78 -2.22
N VAL A 57 5.42 11.59 -2.31
CA VAL A 57 4.71 10.38 -2.73
C VAL A 57 4.11 9.68 -1.52
N GLY A 58 2.80 9.61 -1.49
CA GLY A 58 2.05 8.96 -0.43
C GLY A 58 1.18 7.81 -0.94
N LEU A 59 0.80 6.95 -0.02
CA LEU A 59 -0.20 5.91 -0.27
C LEU A 59 -1.57 6.44 0.16
N ALA A 60 -2.51 6.46 -0.78
CA ALA A 60 -3.87 6.90 -0.52
C ALA A 60 -4.66 5.91 0.35
N ALA A 61 -5.68 6.41 1.01
CA ALA A 61 -6.64 5.59 1.74
C ALA A 61 -7.30 4.54 0.84
N GLY A 62 -7.66 3.41 1.42
CA GLY A 62 -8.29 2.29 0.73
C GLY A 62 -7.40 1.07 0.55
N PHE A 63 -6.09 1.23 0.52
CA PHE A 63 -5.17 0.10 0.47
C PHE A 63 -5.09 -0.62 1.82
N ASP A 64 -4.82 0.10 2.89
CA ASP A 64 -4.81 -0.42 4.26
C ASP A 64 -5.91 0.26 5.09
N LYS A 65 -7.13 -0.20 4.88
CA LYS A 65 -8.33 0.43 5.46
C LYS A 65 -8.35 0.39 6.99
N ASN A 66 -7.73 -0.62 7.58
CA ASN A 66 -7.75 -0.85 9.03
C ASN A 66 -6.40 -0.63 9.72
N ALA A 67 -5.45 -0.01 9.02
CA ALA A 67 -4.08 0.24 9.53
C ALA A 67 -3.37 -1.05 10.02
N GLN A 68 -3.56 -2.14 9.31
CA GLN A 68 -3.02 -3.45 9.69
C GLN A 68 -1.55 -3.65 9.29
N ALA A 69 -1.09 -2.94 8.26
CA ALA A 69 0.23 -3.11 7.66
C ALA A 69 1.07 -1.84 7.72
N LEU A 70 0.78 -0.94 8.64
CA LEU A 70 1.37 0.40 8.69
C LEU A 70 2.91 0.37 8.76
N GLY A 71 3.48 -0.50 9.60
CA GLY A 71 4.93 -0.63 9.72
C GLY A 71 5.62 -1.08 8.43
N GLY A 72 5.03 -2.05 7.71
CA GLY A 72 5.54 -2.50 6.42
C GLY A 72 5.40 -1.44 5.33
N LEU A 73 4.32 -0.69 5.32
CA LEU A 73 4.08 0.39 4.38
C LEU A 73 5.04 1.56 4.61
N LEU A 74 5.29 1.94 5.86
CA LEU A 74 6.28 2.97 6.19
C LEU A 74 7.69 2.56 5.74
N ALA A 75 8.03 1.28 5.85
CA ALA A 75 9.31 0.74 5.39
C ALA A 75 9.41 0.65 3.86
N ALA A 76 8.32 0.79 3.12
CA ALA A 76 8.29 0.72 1.65
C ALA A 76 8.73 2.02 0.95
N GLY A 77 9.03 3.09 1.67
CA GLY A 77 9.60 4.31 1.13
C GLY A 77 8.62 5.44 0.84
N PHE A 78 7.34 5.29 1.20
CA PHE A 78 6.37 6.38 1.09
C PHE A 78 6.70 7.55 2.01
N GLY A 79 6.49 8.75 1.56
CA GLY A 79 6.62 9.96 2.37
C GLY A 79 5.53 10.08 3.43
N PHE A 80 4.35 9.56 3.14
CA PHE A 80 3.22 9.49 4.06
C PHE A 80 2.27 8.37 3.66
N ILE A 81 1.40 7.99 4.58
CA ILE A 81 0.40 6.95 4.37
C ILE A 81 -0.93 7.45 4.93
N GLU A 82 -1.96 7.32 4.14
CA GLU A 82 -3.32 7.58 4.55
C GLU A 82 -4.05 6.25 4.74
N VAL A 83 -4.61 6.03 5.91
CA VAL A 83 -5.37 4.83 6.25
C VAL A 83 -6.85 5.16 6.39
N GLY A 84 -7.71 4.20 6.20
CA GLY A 84 -9.15 4.38 6.33
C GLY A 84 -9.93 4.07 5.04
N ALA A 85 -11.16 4.49 4.97
CA ALA A 85 -11.83 5.42 5.88
C ALA A 85 -12.15 4.77 7.24
N ALA A 86 -12.13 5.58 8.31
CA ALA A 86 -12.68 5.18 9.59
C ALA A 86 -14.19 5.43 9.59
N THR A 87 -14.97 4.44 10.00
CA THR A 87 -16.43 4.51 10.07
C THR A 87 -16.91 4.23 11.49
N PRO A 88 -18.04 4.83 11.94
CA PRO A 88 -18.56 4.60 13.28
C PRO A 88 -18.92 3.13 13.56
N PHE A 89 -19.32 2.41 12.51
CA PHE A 89 -19.70 1.00 12.59
C PHE A 89 -18.96 0.19 11.54
N PRO A 90 -18.70 -1.11 11.79
CA PRO A 90 -18.13 -2.01 10.79
C PRO A 90 -18.96 -2.02 9.51
N GLN A 91 -18.27 -1.99 8.38
CA GLN A 91 -18.90 -2.05 7.05
C GLN A 91 -18.36 -3.27 6.31
N PRO A 92 -19.20 -4.29 6.05
CA PRO A 92 -18.76 -5.51 5.38
C PRO A 92 -18.45 -5.30 3.89
N GLY A 93 -18.94 -4.19 3.31
CA GLY A 93 -18.80 -3.89 1.90
C GLY A 93 -19.85 -4.60 1.04
N ASP A 94 -19.72 -4.42 -0.27
CA ASP A 94 -20.62 -5.03 -1.25
C ASP A 94 -20.42 -6.54 -1.37
N PRO A 95 -21.38 -7.29 -1.94
CA PRO A 95 -21.20 -8.70 -2.27
C PRO A 95 -20.00 -8.91 -3.21
N LYS A 96 -19.26 -9.98 -2.99
CA LYS A 96 -18.15 -10.38 -3.88
C LYS A 96 -18.67 -10.99 -5.18
N PRO A 97 -17.97 -10.81 -6.35
CA PRO A 97 -16.75 -10.05 -6.54
C PRO A 97 -17.00 -8.54 -6.52
N ARG A 98 -16.08 -7.77 -5.95
CA ARG A 98 -16.22 -6.31 -5.75
C ARG A 98 -14.92 -5.53 -6.01
N LEU A 99 -13.83 -6.21 -6.33
CA LEU A 99 -12.55 -5.64 -6.73
C LEU A 99 -12.16 -6.21 -8.08
N PHE A 100 -11.94 -5.36 -9.06
CA PHE A 100 -11.65 -5.75 -10.42
C PHE A 100 -10.33 -5.15 -10.89
N ARG A 101 -9.61 -5.93 -11.69
CA ARG A 101 -8.41 -5.49 -12.38
C ARG A 101 -8.80 -5.10 -13.80
N LEU A 102 -8.41 -3.89 -14.23
CA LEU A 102 -8.57 -3.51 -15.62
C LEU A 102 -7.42 -4.15 -16.42
N ALA A 103 -7.76 -4.81 -17.52
CA ALA A 103 -6.80 -5.59 -18.31
C ALA A 103 -6.04 -4.74 -19.34
N GLU A 104 -6.54 -3.56 -19.66
CA GLU A 104 -5.98 -2.69 -20.70
C GLU A 104 -5.83 -1.27 -20.17
N ASP A 105 -4.62 -0.78 -20.26
CA ASP A 105 -4.25 0.62 -20.11
C ASP A 105 -3.18 0.98 -21.15
#